data_fa091c51bd523463e0c22bb5767aff6c
#
_entry.id   fa091c51bd523463e0c22bb5767aff6c
#
_cell.length_a   1.000
_cell.length_b   1.000
_cell.length_c   1.000
_cell.angle_alpha   90.00
_cell.angle_beta   90.00
_cell.angle_gamma   90.00
#
_symmetry.space_group_name_H-M   'P 1'
#
loop_
_entity.id
_entity.type
_entity.pdbx_description
1 polymer ?
#
loop_
_entity_poly.entity_id
_entity_poly.type
_entity_poly.pdbx_seq_one_letter_code
_entity_poly.pdbx_strand_id
1 'polypeptide(L)'
;MIDPSLRVWATINLRALKKNLSQVSVHCPESQIIPVIKANAYGHGVEQVALALQAAHKNFAALAVASIEEAMELRTLGISIPILLLCGFRNKVEMKRCFDNKIEPVIHSMYQFEEIDKYLGTELLSGVGRVWVKFNSGMNRLGLDNEQALRVYEELHRHPETEVVLMSHLASADDLENQSAVEFTQRQIADFDS
;
A
#
# COMPACT_ATOMS: atom_id res chain seq x y z
N MET A 1 -2.99 -20.53 -27.24
CA MET A 1 -3.28 -21.98 -27.15
C MET A 1 -2.64 -22.48 -25.86
N ILE A 2 -3.32 -23.33 -25.13
CA ILE A 2 -2.77 -23.97 -23.91
C ILE A 2 -1.81 -25.09 -24.39
N ASP A 3 -0.61 -25.17 -23.81
CA ASP A 3 0.33 -26.25 -24.09
C ASP A 3 -0.25 -27.58 -23.61
N PRO A 4 -0.53 -28.54 -24.49
CA PRO A 4 -1.15 -29.81 -24.12
C PRO A 4 -0.26 -30.72 -23.25
N SER A 5 1.03 -30.38 -23.09
CA SER A 5 1.98 -31.10 -22.22
C SER A 5 1.82 -30.72 -20.73
N LEU A 6 1.16 -29.59 -20.43
CA LEU A 6 0.95 -29.15 -19.06
C LEU A 6 -0.09 -30.01 -18.36
N ARG A 7 0.25 -30.54 -17.18
CA ARG A 7 -0.67 -31.32 -16.33
C ARG A 7 -1.69 -30.43 -15.58
N VAL A 8 -1.30 -29.21 -15.31
CA VAL A 8 -2.11 -28.21 -14.58
C VAL A 8 -1.84 -26.82 -15.16
N TRP A 9 -2.88 -26.02 -15.29
CA TRP A 9 -2.77 -24.61 -15.66
C TRP A 9 -3.78 -23.76 -14.87
N ALA A 10 -3.49 -22.48 -14.75
CA ALA A 10 -4.41 -21.49 -14.22
C ALA A 10 -4.82 -20.51 -15.32
N THR A 11 -6.09 -20.22 -15.43
CA THR A 11 -6.60 -19.20 -16.36
C THR A 11 -6.98 -17.95 -15.59
N ILE A 12 -6.31 -16.84 -15.84
CA ILE A 12 -6.58 -15.55 -15.18
C ILE A 12 -7.55 -14.74 -16.05
N ASN A 13 -8.71 -14.42 -15.49
CA ASN A 13 -9.74 -13.65 -16.18
C ASN A 13 -9.67 -12.17 -15.83
N LEU A 14 -8.94 -11.37 -16.62
CA LEU A 14 -8.77 -9.94 -16.40
C LEU A 14 -10.08 -9.14 -16.55
N ARG A 15 -11.10 -9.65 -17.25
CA ARG A 15 -12.43 -9.01 -17.30
C ARG A 15 -13.17 -9.16 -15.97
N ALA A 16 -13.05 -10.33 -15.33
CA ALA A 16 -13.60 -10.55 -14.00
C ALA A 16 -12.91 -9.65 -12.97
N LEU A 17 -11.57 -9.50 -13.04
CA LEU A 17 -10.82 -8.57 -12.20
C LEU A 17 -11.37 -7.14 -12.32
N LYS A 18 -11.54 -6.63 -13.54
CA LYS A 18 -12.09 -5.28 -13.79
C LYS A 18 -13.52 -5.13 -13.27
N LYS A 19 -14.35 -6.18 -13.42
CA LYS A 19 -15.72 -6.19 -12.89
C LYS A 19 -15.73 -6.12 -11.35
N ASN A 20 -14.87 -6.91 -10.70
CA ASN A 20 -14.75 -6.88 -9.23
C ASN A 20 -14.34 -5.49 -8.75
N LEU A 21 -13.37 -4.87 -9.42
CA LEU A 21 -12.96 -3.51 -9.12
C LEU A 21 -14.12 -2.51 -9.24
N SER A 22 -14.93 -2.61 -10.30
CA SER A 22 -16.10 -1.75 -10.46
C SER A 22 -17.12 -1.95 -9.33
N GLN A 23 -17.29 -3.19 -8.82
CA GLN A 23 -18.16 -3.45 -7.68
C GLN A 23 -17.63 -2.79 -6.40
N VAL A 24 -16.31 -2.85 -6.14
CA VAL A 24 -15.70 -2.15 -5.00
C VAL A 24 -15.96 -0.65 -5.10
N SER A 25 -15.77 -0.03 -6.27
CA SER A 25 -16.05 1.40 -6.48
C SER A 25 -17.52 1.78 -6.24
N VAL A 26 -18.45 0.89 -6.54
CA VAL A 26 -19.90 1.12 -6.27
C VAL A 26 -20.20 1.07 -4.78
N HIS A 27 -19.56 0.15 -4.04
CA HIS A 27 -19.77 0.03 -2.59
C HIS A 27 -19.06 1.11 -1.77
N CYS A 28 -17.98 1.69 -2.30
CA CYS A 28 -17.18 2.71 -1.63
C CYS A 28 -16.99 3.94 -2.56
N PRO A 29 -18.07 4.67 -2.90
CA PRO A 29 -18.03 5.71 -3.92
C PRO A 29 -17.18 6.93 -3.53
N GLU A 30 -17.05 7.20 -2.22
CA GLU A 30 -16.28 8.32 -1.68
C GLU A 30 -14.80 7.96 -1.42
N SER A 31 -14.42 6.69 -1.64
CA SER A 31 -13.06 6.22 -1.34
C SER A 31 -12.25 6.01 -2.60
N GLN A 32 -10.98 6.35 -2.53
CA GLN A 32 -10.01 5.91 -3.53
C GLN A 32 -9.54 4.47 -3.22
N ILE A 33 -9.34 3.69 -4.28
CA ILE A 33 -8.96 2.29 -4.15
C ILE A 33 -7.45 2.15 -4.31
N ILE A 34 -6.84 1.30 -3.49
CA ILE A 34 -5.44 0.88 -3.62
C ILE A 34 -5.41 -0.64 -3.83
N PRO A 35 -5.38 -1.13 -5.08
CA PRO A 35 -5.25 -2.55 -5.33
C PRO A 35 -3.90 -3.09 -4.83
N VAL A 36 -3.93 -4.14 -4.02
CA VAL A 36 -2.73 -4.82 -3.52
C VAL A 36 -2.37 -5.96 -4.48
N ILE A 37 -1.19 -5.87 -5.10
CA ILE A 37 -0.72 -6.81 -6.14
C ILE A 37 0.63 -7.43 -5.82
N LYS A 38 0.99 -7.51 -4.55
CA LYS A 38 2.21 -8.18 -4.06
C LYS A 38 2.22 -9.67 -4.40
N ALA A 39 3.36 -10.33 -4.25
CA ALA A 39 3.55 -11.76 -4.49
C ALA A 39 3.04 -12.19 -5.89
N ASN A 40 3.54 -11.52 -6.93
CA ASN A 40 3.13 -11.75 -8.32
C ASN A 40 1.59 -11.63 -8.49
N ALA A 41 0.99 -10.56 -7.93
CA ALA A 41 -0.47 -10.37 -7.84
C ALA A 41 -1.18 -11.59 -7.23
N TYR A 42 -0.66 -12.08 -6.09
CA TYR A 42 -1.11 -13.31 -5.43
C TYR A 42 -1.11 -14.53 -6.37
N GLY A 43 -0.10 -14.63 -7.21
CA GLY A 43 0.06 -15.71 -8.19
C GLY A 43 -0.75 -15.53 -9.49
N HIS A 44 -1.42 -14.38 -9.68
CA HIS A 44 -2.22 -14.11 -10.87
C HIS A 44 -1.41 -13.52 -12.04
N GLY A 45 -0.11 -13.28 -11.88
CA GLY A 45 0.76 -12.66 -12.89
C GLY A 45 0.74 -11.14 -12.80
N VAL A 46 1.76 -10.57 -12.15
CA VAL A 46 1.82 -9.14 -11.82
C VAL A 46 1.82 -8.25 -13.06
N GLU A 47 2.51 -8.62 -14.13
CA GLU A 47 2.57 -7.85 -15.36
C GLU A 47 1.17 -7.61 -15.95
N GLN A 48 0.43 -8.67 -16.22
CA GLN A 48 -0.88 -8.60 -16.86
C GLN A 48 -1.91 -7.92 -15.96
N VAL A 49 -1.86 -8.20 -14.66
CA VAL A 49 -2.75 -7.60 -13.67
C VAL A 49 -2.47 -6.10 -13.54
N ALA A 50 -1.21 -5.69 -13.38
CA ALA A 50 -0.84 -4.28 -13.24
C ALA A 50 -1.20 -3.45 -14.47
N LEU A 51 -0.91 -3.95 -15.68
CA LEU A 51 -1.28 -3.29 -16.93
C LEU A 51 -2.80 -3.19 -17.10
N ALA A 52 -3.55 -4.25 -16.73
CA ALA A 52 -5.02 -4.23 -16.78
C ALA A 52 -5.62 -3.24 -15.80
N LEU A 53 -5.04 -3.11 -14.60
CA LEU A 53 -5.44 -2.14 -13.58
C LEU A 53 -5.09 -0.71 -14.02
N GLN A 54 -3.87 -0.47 -14.51
CA GLN A 54 -3.47 0.84 -15.04
C GLN A 54 -4.39 1.32 -16.18
N ALA A 55 -4.76 0.42 -17.09
CA ALA A 55 -5.69 0.74 -18.19
C ALA A 55 -7.14 1.00 -17.71
N ALA A 56 -7.52 0.48 -16.54
CA ALA A 56 -8.84 0.68 -15.91
C ALA A 56 -8.86 1.88 -14.94
N HIS A 57 -7.72 2.56 -14.78
CA HIS A 57 -7.48 3.62 -13.83
C HIS A 57 -8.46 4.79 -13.98
N LYS A 58 -9.40 4.91 -13.04
CA LYS A 58 -10.24 6.12 -12.88
C LYS A 58 -10.29 6.59 -11.41
N ASN A 59 -10.01 5.73 -10.42
CA ASN A 59 -10.16 6.02 -8.99
C ASN A 59 -9.10 5.33 -8.12
N PHE A 60 -7.87 5.13 -8.63
CA PHE A 60 -6.80 4.55 -7.80
C PHE A 60 -5.95 5.64 -7.16
N ALA A 61 -5.71 5.50 -5.87
CA ALA A 61 -4.70 6.29 -5.20
C ALA A 61 -3.27 5.79 -5.54
N ALA A 62 -3.09 4.46 -5.59
CA ALA A 62 -1.83 3.78 -5.90
C ALA A 62 -2.07 2.31 -6.25
N LEU A 63 -1.02 1.59 -6.69
CA LEU A 63 -0.92 0.13 -6.57
C LEU A 63 -0.03 -0.21 -5.38
N ALA A 64 -0.39 -1.22 -4.57
CA ALA A 64 0.38 -1.58 -3.40
C ALA A 64 1.12 -2.91 -3.57
N VAL A 65 2.38 -2.91 -3.15
CA VAL A 65 3.29 -4.07 -3.15
C VAL A 65 3.99 -4.21 -1.80
N ALA A 66 4.65 -5.33 -1.55
CA ALA A 66 5.30 -5.58 -0.27
C ALA A 66 6.78 -5.20 -0.25
N SER A 67 7.51 -5.38 -1.36
CA SER A 67 8.95 -5.18 -1.41
C SER A 67 9.39 -4.16 -2.46
N ILE A 68 10.58 -3.60 -2.27
CA ILE A 68 11.17 -2.66 -3.23
C ILE A 68 11.43 -3.33 -4.59
N GLU A 69 11.73 -4.61 -4.60
CA GLU A 69 11.94 -5.39 -5.80
C GLU A 69 10.66 -5.48 -6.64
N GLU A 70 9.52 -5.78 -6.01
CA GLU A 70 8.20 -5.77 -6.66
C GLU A 70 7.85 -4.38 -7.21
N ALA A 71 8.13 -3.32 -6.46
CA ALA A 71 7.89 -1.95 -6.90
C ALA A 71 8.75 -1.59 -8.12
N MET A 72 10.02 -1.99 -8.13
CA MET A 72 10.92 -1.76 -9.26
C MET A 72 10.53 -2.57 -10.49
N GLU A 73 10.03 -3.80 -10.31
CA GLU A 73 9.46 -4.59 -11.40
C GLU A 73 8.30 -3.84 -12.08
N LEU A 74 7.37 -3.28 -11.29
CA LEU A 74 6.27 -2.47 -11.83
C LEU A 74 6.77 -1.25 -12.61
N ARG A 75 7.79 -0.55 -12.11
CA ARG A 75 8.39 0.57 -12.86
C ARG A 75 9.02 0.13 -14.17
N THR A 76 9.70 -1.03 -14.18
CA THR A 76 10.29 -1.62 -15.40
C THR A 76 9.21 -2.00 -16.43
N LEU A 77 8.04 -2.43 -15.97
CA LEU A 77 6.87 -2.70 -16.82
C LEU A 77 6.16 -1.43 -17.33
N GLY A 78 6.65 -0.23 -16.99
CA GLY A 78 6.07 1.04 -17.43
C GLY A 78 4.82 1.47 -16.64
N ILE A 79 4.62 0.93 -15.45
CA ILE A 79 3.54 1.39 -14.58
C ILE A 79 3.88 2.80 -14.08
N SER A 80 3.03 3.77 -14.43
CA SER A 80 3.22 5.20 -14.13
C SER A 80 2.40 5.69 -12.92
N ILE A 81 1.35 4.98 -12.54
CA ILE A 81 0.54 5.32 -11.36
C ILE A 81 1.38 5.20 -10.08
N PRO A 82 1.02 5.91 -8.98
CA PRO A 82 1.73 5.80 -7.72
C PRO A 82 1.85 4.34 -7.25
N ILE A 83 2.96 4.02 -6.58
CA ILE A 83 3.18 2.69 -6.00
C ILE A 83 3.40 2.85 -4.51
N LEU A 84 2.56 2.19 -3.71
CA LEU A 84 2.66 2.14 -2.26
C LEU A 84 3.49 0.91 -1.83
N LEU A 85 4.56 1.17 -1.10
CA LEU A 85 5.44 0.14 -0.55
C LEU A 85 5.02 -0.20 0.90
N LEU A 86 4.23 -1.27 1.06
CA LEU A 86 3.58 -1.64 2.32
C LEU A 86 4.53 -1.98 3.48
N CYS A 87 5.70 -2.53 3.18
CA CYS A 87 6.71 -2.85 4.20
C CYS A 87 7.75 -1.74 4.38
N GLY A 88 7.58 -0.61 3.66
CA GLY A 88 8.55 0.46 3.69
C GLY A 88 9.94 0.02 3.21
N PHE A 89 10.96 0.68 3.68
CA PHE A 89 12.35 0.39 3.32
C PHE A 89 13.13 -0.16 4.53
N ARG A 90 14.15 -0.96 4.27
CA ARG A 90 14.99 -1.62 5.29
C ARG A 90 16.28 -0.84 5.60
N ASN A 91 16.67 0.06 4.72
CA ASN A 91 17.90 0.83 4.83
C ASN A 91 17.89 2.07 3.93
N LYS A 92 18.89 2.93 4.08
CA LYS A 92 19.06 4.18 3.30
C LYS A 92 19.09 3.94 1.79
N VAL A 93 19.66 2.82 1.32
CA VAL A 93 19.75 2.53 -0.12
C VAL A 93 18.36 2.29 -0.70
N GLU A 94 17.54 1.50 0.00
CA GLU A 94 16.15 1.27 -0.40
C GLU A 94 15.30 2.54 -0.29
N MET A 95 15.47 3.32 0.77
CA MET A 95 14.83 4.63 0.92
C MET A 95 15.11 5.51 -0.29
N LYS A 96 16.40 5.64 -0.66
CA LYS A 96 16.77 6.42 -1.85
C LYS A 96 16.16 5.87 -3.13
N ARG A 97 16.10 4.56 -3.30
CA ARG A 97 15.41 3.92 -4.44
C ARG A 97 13.92 4.25 -4.48
N CYS A 98 13.25 4.30 -3.32
CA CYS A 98 11.85 4.75 -3.26
C CYS A 98 11.71 6.15 -3.83
N PHE A 99 12.53 7.09 -3.38
CA PHE A 99 12.46 8.49 -3.77
C PHE A 99 12.82 8.69 -5.25
N ASP A 100 13.93 8.12 -5.71
CA ASP A 100 14.38 8.21 -7.10
C ASP A 100 13.34 7.63 -8.10
N ASN A 101 12.48 6.71 -7.65
CA ASN A 101 11.48 6.03 -8.50
C ASN A 101 10.03 6.40 -8.18
N LYS A 102 9.80 7.44 -7.37
CA LYS A 102 8.45 7.89 -6.98
C LYS A 102 7.60 6.76 -6.40
N ILE A 103 8.19 5.98 -5.48
CA ILE A 103 7.55 4.92 -4.72
C ILE A 103 7.23 5.50 -3.34
N GLU A 104 5.99 5.43 -2.92
CA GLU A 104 5.49 5.96 -1.67
C GLU A 104 5.78 4.97 -0.53
N PRO A 105 6.65 5.30 0.43
CA PRO A 105 6.97 4.37 1.51
C PRO A 105 5.95 4.42 2.64
N VAL A 106 5.73 3.27 3.28
CA VAL A 106 5.05 3.17 4.57
C VAL A 106 6.08 3.23 5.69
N ILE A 107 5.92 4.16 6.62
CA ILE A 107 6.65 4.21 7.89
C ILE A 107 5.86 3.40 8.91
N HIS A 108 6.46 2.34 9.43
CA HIS A 108 5.86 1.46 10.42
C HIS A 108 6.78 1.20 11.62
N SER A 109 7.95 1.86 11.67
CA SER A 109 8.92 1.80 12.76
C SER A 109 9.66 3.13 12.90
N MET A 110 10.08 3.46 14.11
CA MET A 110 10.86 4.67 14.39
C MET A 110 12.18 4.73 13.61
N TYR A 111 12.81 3.58 13.38
CA TYR A 111 14.01 3.51 12.54
C TYR A 111 13.78 4.11 11.13
N GLN A 112 12.66 3.78 10.50
CA GLN A 112 12.33 4.33 9.16
C GLN A 112 12.08 5.84 9.23
N PHE A 113 11.42 6.29 10.29
CA PHE A 113 11.22 7.72 10.50
C PHE A 113 12.55 8.47 10.68
N GLU A 114 13.43 7.97 11.54
CA GLU A 114 14.76 8.56 11.79
C GLU A 114 15.64 8.64 10.53
N GLU A 115 15.44 7.72 9.58
CA GLU A 115 16.11 7.79 8.28
C GLU A 115 15.50 8.87 7.36
N ILE A 116 14.18 9.02 7.32
CA ILE A 116 13.50 10.06 6.52
C ILE A 116 13.74 11.45 7.11
N ASP A 117 13.69 11.59 8.42
CA ASP A 117 13.83 12.84 9.16
C ASP A 117 15.10 13.63 8.75
N LYS A 118 16.18 12.92 8.45
CA LYS A 118 17.44 13.49 7.96
C LYS A 118 17.32 14.24 6.61
N TYR A 119 16.22 14.02 5.89
CA TYR A 119 15.99 14.56 4.55
C TYR A 119 14.72 15.41 4.45
N LEU A 120 14.04 15.66 5.57
CA LEU A 120 12.91 16.58 5.62
C LEU A 120 13.34 17.98 5.15
N GLY A 121 12.50 18.62 4.36
CA GLY A 121 12.83 19.93 3.78
C GLY A 121 13.87 19.89 2.65
N THR A 122 14.30 18.73 2.17
CA THR A 122 15.22 18.61 1.05
C THR A 122 14.49 18.23 -0.26
N GLU A 123 15.11 18.55 -1.41
CA GLU A 123 14.59 18.17 -2.73
C GLU A 123 14.39 16.64 -2.89
N LEU A 124 15.08 15.82 -2.09
CA LEU A 124 14.97 14.37 -2.15
C LEU A 124 13.55 13.90 -1.83
N LEU A 125 12.90 14.51 -0.84
CA LEU A 125 11.52 14.17 -0.45
C LEU A 125 10.46 14.80 -1.34
N SER A 126 10.70 15.94 -1.93
CA SER A 126 9.72 16.64 -2.79
C SER A 126 9.29 15.82 -4.02
N GLY A 127 10.07 14.78 -4.39
CA GLY A 127 9.75 13.86 -5.48
C GLY A 127 8.82 12.70 -5.14
N VAL A 128 8.51 12.49 -3.86
CA VAL A 128 7.80 11.28 -3.36
C VAL A 128 6.33 11.60 -3.24
N GLY A 129 5.54 12.11 -3.75
CA GLY A 129 4.09 12.35 -3.60
C GLY A 129 3.61 12.25 -2.16
N ARG A 130 3.58 11.02 -1.58
CA ARG A 130 3.05 10.77 -0.24
C ARG A 130 3.98 9.91 0.61
N VAL A 131 3.94 10.16 1.93
CA VAL A 131 4.51 9.29 2.95
C VAL A 131 3.38 8.75 3.81
N TRP A 132 3.34 7.44 4.00
CA TRP A 132 2.29 6.77 4.73
C TRP A 132 2.76 6.39 6.12
N VAL A 133 2.04 6.81 7.14
CA VAL A 133 2.33 6.48 8.54
C VAL A 133 1.39 5.37 8.98
N LYS A 134 1.97 4.23 9.33
CA LYS A 134 1.18 3.07 9.74
C LYS A 134 1.02 3.02 11.25
N PHE A 135 -0.22 3.16 11.71
CA PHE A 135 -0.65 2.99 13.09
C PHE A 135 -1.03 1.53 13.37
N ASN A 136 -0.58 1.01 14.51
CA ASN A 136 -0.95 -0.32 14.98
C ASN A 136 -2.20 -0.24 15.87
N SER A 137 -3.37 -0.34 15.28
CA SER A 137 -4.64 -0.35 16.00
C SER A 137 -5.00 -1.72 16.62
N GLY A 138 -4.03 -2.64 16.78
CA GLY A 138 -4.24 -3.89 17.50
C GLY A 138 -3.86 -5.17 16.74
N MET A 139 -3.54 -5.12 15.44
CA MET A 139 -3.10 -6.31 14.70
C MET A 139 -1.71 -6.83 15.16
N ASN A 140 -0.86 -5.98 15.73
CA ASN A 140 0.43 -6.30 16.33
C ASN A 140 1.45 -7.01 15.40
N ARG A 141 1.41 -6.69 14.11
CA ARG A 141 2.38 -7.19 13.12
C ARG A 141 3.38 -6.13 12.69
N LEU A 142 2.91 -4.99 12.25
CA LEU A 142 3.66 -3.81 11.85
C LEU A 142 2.84 -2.57 12.21
N GLY A 143 3.53 -1.48 12.52
CA GLY A 143 2.92 -0.19 12.82
C GLY A 143 3.50 0.40 14.10
N LEU A 144 3.42 1.70 14.18
CA LEU A 144 3.80 2.51 15.33
C LEU A 144 2.68 2.43 16.40
N ASP A 145 3.04 2.57 17.65
CA ASP A 145 2.04 2.82 18.70
C ASP A 145 1.47 4.25 18.57
N ASN A 146 0.52 4.59 19.41
CA ASN A 146 -0.20 5.86 19.35
C ASN A 146 0.75 7.07 19.50
N GLU A 147 1.63 7.04 20.50
CA GLU A 147 2.58 8.13 20.77
C GLU A 147 3.58 8.31 19.62
N GLN A 148 4.12 7.22 19.11
CA GLN A 148 5.05 7.21 18.00
C GLN A 148 4.37 7.68 16.69
N ALA A 149 3.16 7.20 16.40
CA ALA A 149 2.43 7.57 15.20
C ALA A 149 2.07 9.06 15.17
N LEU A 150 1.61 9.60 16.30
CA LEU A 150 1.31 11.02 16.46
C LEU A 150 2.59 11.86 16.27
N ARG A 151 3.68 11.50 16.94
CA ARG A 151 4.97 12.19 16.79
C ARG A 151 5.45 12.22 15.33
N VAL A 152 5.42 11.08 14.66
CA VAL A 152 5.86 10.97 13.26
C VAL A 152 4.95 11.79 12.34
N TYR A 153 3.63 11.72 12.56
CA TYR A 153 2.66 12.49 11.80
C TYR A 153 2.87 13.99 11.95
N GLU A 154 2.99 14.50 13.18
CA GLU A 154 3.20 15.92 13.47
C GLU A 154 4.51 16.44 12.86
N GLU A 155 5.59 15.67 12.93
CA GLU A 155 6.87 16.09 12.38
C GLU A 155 6.83 16.17 10.86
N LEU A 156 6.28 15.13 10.19
CA LEU A 156 6.12 15.13 8.74
C LEU A 156 5.17 16.23 8.27
N HIS A 157 4.09 16.51 9.03
CA HIS A 157 3.10 17.52 8.67
C HIS A 157 3.62 18.96 8.73
N ARG A 158 4.76 19.21 9.42
CA ARG A 158 5.44 20.51 9.39
C ARG A 158 6.10 20.81 8.05
N HIS A 159 6.19 19.82 7.17
CA HIS A 159 6.80 19.92 5.85
C HIS A 159 5.72 19.88 4.76
N PRO A 160 5.21 21.06 4.32
CA PRO A 160 4.04 21.14 3.42
C PRO A 160 4.28 20.56 2.03
N GLU A 161 5.52 20.29 1.67
CA GLU A 161 5.92 19.62 0.44
C GLU A 161 5.65 18.10 0.48
N THR A 162 5.34 17.54 1.66
CA THR A 162 5.11 16.11 1.88
C THR A 162 3.65 15.87 2.27
N GLU A 163 2.90 15.19 1.44
CA GLU A 163 1.57 14.72 1.81
C GLU A 163 1.69 13.52 2.76
N VAL A 164 1.07 13.60 3.93
CA VAL A 164 1.10 12.55 4.95
C VAL A 164 -0.24 11.84 5.01
N VAL A 165 -0.24 10.51 4.92
CA VAL A 165 -1.45 9.70 5.00
C VAL A 165 -1.33 8.72 6.16
N LEU A 166 -2.30 8.75 7.07
CA LEU A 166 -2.42 7.75 8.13
C LEU A 166 -3.06 6.48 7.57
N MET A 167 -2.59 5.33 8.01
CA MET A 167 -3.17 4.05 7.66
C MET A 167 -3.10 3.05 8.82
N SER A 168 -4.02 2.10 8.84
CA SER A 168 -3.99 0.94 9.71
C SER A 168 -4.38 -0.33 8.94
N HIS A 169 -4.50 -1.45 9.65
CA HIS A 169 -4.90 -2.74 9.09
C HIS A 169 -5.87 -3.44 10.02
N LEU A 170 -7.06 -3.67 9.53
CA LEU A 170 -8.07 -4.45 10.25
C LEU A 170 -7.72 -5.95 10.14
N ALA A 171 -7.61 -6.63 11.28
CA ALA A 171 -7.07 -7.99 11.33
C ALA A 171 -8.08 -9.07 10.90
N SER A 172 -9.38 -8.82 11.14
CA SER A 172 -10.45 -9.81 10.98
C SER A 172 -11.78 -9.20 10.55
N ALA A 173 -11.74 -8.13 9.75
CA ALA A 173 -12.96 -7.43 9.31
C ALA A 173 -13.85 -8.25 8.37
N ASP A 174 -13.34 -9.32 7.80
CA ASP A 174 -14.04 -10.27 6.92
C ASP A 174 -14.79 -11.38 7.68
N ASP A 175 -14.50 -11.58 8.98
CA ASP A 175 -15.14 -12.60 9.82
C ASP A 175 -16.38 -12.03 10.53
N LEU A 176 -17.44 -11.81 9.75
CA LEU A 176 -18.68 -11.18 10.24
C LEU A 176 -19.56 -12.12 11.09
N GLU A 177 -19.33 -13.43 11.06
CA GLU A 177 -20.10 -14.42 11.83
C GLU A 177 -19.54 -14.60 13.26
N ASN A 178 -18.30 -14.19 13.48
CA ASN A 178 -17.62 -14.30 14.77
C ASN A 178 -17.76 -12.99 15.56
N GLN A 179 -18.57 -13.01 16.61
CA GLN A 179 -18.83 -11.83 17.45
C GLN A 179 -17.54 -11.20 18.00
N SER A 180 -16.56 -12.04 18.42
CA SER A 180 -15.27 -11.51 18.93
C SER A 180 -14.46 -10.81 17.84
N ALA A 181 -14.51 -11.27 16.59
CA ALA A 181 -13.84 -10.63 15.46
C ALA A 181 -14.51 -9.30 15.11
N VAL A 182 -15.83 -9.23 15.15
CA VAL A 182 -16.61 -8.00 14.95
C VAL A 182 -16.25 -6.96 16.01
N GLU A 183 -16.30 -7.35 17.29
CA GLU A 183 -15.94 -6.45 18.42
C GLU A 183 -14.48 -5.99 18.33
N PHE A 184 -13.57 -6.87 17.93
CA PHE A 184 -12.17 -6.51 17.75
C PHE A 184 -12.00 -5.50 16.62
N THR A 185 -12.67 -5.70 15.49
CA THR A 185 -12.67 -4.77 14.36
C THR A 185 -13.21 -3.39 14.76
N GLN A 186 -14.31 -3.36 15.53
CA GLN A 186 -14.87 -2.10 16.03
C GLN A 186 -13.89 -1.35 16.95
N ARG A 187 -13.18 -2.06 17.83
CA ARG A 187 -12.13 -1.45 18.67
C ARG A 187 -11.00 -0.88 17.81
N GLN A 188 -10.52 -1.63 16.80
CA GLN A 188 -9.48 -1.15 15.89
C GLN A 188 -9.87 0.15 15.17
N ILE A 189 -11.14 0.27 14.76
CA ILE A 189 -11.66 1.48 14.14
C ILE A 189 -11.70 2.62 15.14
N ALA A 190 -12.26 2.40 16.33
CA ALA A 190 -12.33 3.42 17.38
C ALA A 190 -10.94 3.93 17.80
N ASP A 191 -9.96 3.04 17.92
CA ASP A 191 -8.58 3.39 18.24
C ASP A 191 -7.90 4.20 17.11
N PHE A 192 -8.32 3.98 15.86
CA PHE A 192 -7.79 4.72 14.71
C PHE A 192 -8.41 6.12 14.58
N ASP A 193 -9.66 6.27 14.99
CA ASP A 193 -10.43 7.53 14.88
C ASP A 193 -10.19 8.46 16.09
N SER A 194 -9.51 7.98 17.14
CA SER A 194 -9.25 8.76 18.38
C SER A 194 -8.02 9.66 18.28
#